data_9453168e163360c872fd17f6d06c3c03
#
_entry.id   9453168e163360c872fd17f6d06c3c03
#
_cell.length_a   1.000
_cell.length_b   1.000
_cell.length_c   1.000
_cell.angle_alpha   90.00
_cell.angle_beta   90.00
_cell.angle_gamma   90.00
#
_symmetry.space_group_name_H-M   'P 1'
#
loop_
_entity.id
_entity.type
_entity.pdbx_description
1 polymer ?
#
loop_
_entity_poly.entity_id
_entity_poly.type
_entity_poly.pdbx_seq_one_letter_code
_entity_poly.pdbx_strand_id
1 'polypeptide(L)' 'MPDAPHADDELLTMQEVADVVRVPVATLRYWRHLGTGPRSFRIGRSVRYWRTEVSAWLDDQANCDRQSVI' A
#
# COMPACT_ATOMS: atom_id res chain seq x y z
N MET A 1 -6.55 23.91 3.59
CA MET A 1 -7.33 22.92 4.31
C MET A 1 -6.42 22.14 5.26
N PRO A 2 -6.30 22.60 6.44
CA PRO A 2 -5.38 21.95 7.38
C PRO A 2 -5.83 20.58 7.85
N ASP A 3 -7.08 20.24 7.61
CA ASP A 3 -7.62 19.00 8.17
C ASP A 3 -7.65 17.83 7.19
N ALA A 4 -6.96 17.95 6.06
CA ALA A 4 -6.89 16.84 5.12
C ALA A 4 -6.22 15.65 5.80
N PRO A 5 -6.82 14.46 5.74
CA PRO A 5 -6.24 13.29 6.43
C PRO A 5 -4.84 12.93 5.98
N HIS A 6 -4.49 13.33 4.76
CA HIS A 6 -3.18 13.01 4.19
C HIS A 6 -2.33 14.26 3.95
N ALA A 7 -2.53 15.30 4.78
CA ALA A 7 -1.84 16.57 4.56
C ALA A 7 -0.32 16.41 4.58
N ASP A 8 0.20 15.55 5.45
CA ASP A 8 1.64 15.32 5.57
C ASP A 8 2.04 13.96 5.01
N ASP A 9 1.18 13.37 4.23
CA ASP A 9 1.43 12.06 3.66
C ASP A 9 2.14 12.19 2.32
N GLU A 10 2.62 11.08 1.82
CA GLU A 10 3.34 11.02 0.57
C GLU A 10 2.61 10.10 -0.40
N LEU A 11 2.50 10.55 -1.64
CA LEU A 11 1.96 9.71 -2.70
C LEU A 11 3.06 8.86 -3.28
N LEU A 12 2.81 7.58 -3.38
CA LEU A 12 3.78 6.64 -3.93
C LEU A 12 3.25 6.02 -5.22
N THR A 13 4.13 5.81 -6.15
CA THR A 13 3.81 5.05 -7.36
C THR A 13 3.80 3.57 -7.02
N MET A 14 3.24 2.78 -7.93
CA MET A 14 3.25 1.33 -7.75
C MET A 14 4.67 0.78 -7.66
N GLN A 15 5.59 1.33 -8.47
CA GLN A 15 6.98 0.90 -8.42
C GLN A 15 7.62 1.22 -7.07
N GLU A 16 7.32 2.41 -6.54
CA GLU A 16 7.86 2.80 -5.24
C GLU A 16 7.33 1.90 -4.13
N VAL A 17 6.05 1.55 -4.18
CA VAL A 17 5.48 0.63 -3.20
C VAL A 17 6.11 -0.75 -3.33
N ALA A 18 6.30 -1.21 -4.56
CA ALA A 18 6.95 -2.50 -4.79
C ALA A 18 8.34 -2.52 -4.16
N ASP A 19 9.07 -1.42 -4.28
CA ASP A 19 10.39 -1.29 -3.68
C ASP A 19 10.33 -1.30 -2.16
N VAL A 20 9.37 -0.59 -1.59
CA VAL A 20 9.21 -0.53 -0.13
C VAL A 20 8.81 -1.89 0.44
N VAL A 21 7.85 -2.52 -0.20
CA VAL A 21 7.31 -3.81 0.27
C VAL A 21 8.21 -4.96 -0.15
N ARG A 22 9.09 -4.72 -1.11
CA ARG A 22 10.05 -5.70 -1.59
C ARG A 22 9.39 -6.88 -2.30
N VAL A 23 8.43 -6.56 -3.14
CA VAL A 23 7.79 -7.54 -4.02
C VAL A 23 7.82 -7.02 -5.44
N PRO A 24 7.70 -7.90 -6.43
CA PRO A 24 7.62 -7.45 -7.82
C PRO A 24 6.38 -6.60 -8.06
N VAL A 25 6.48 -5.67 -9.00
CA VAL A 25 5.33 -4.84 -9.39
C VAL A 25 4.17 -5.73 -9.85
N ALA A 26 4.49 -6.81 -10.55
CA ALA A 26 3.46 -7.72 -11.02
C ALA A 26 2.63 -8.29 -9.86
N THR A 27 3.27 -8.53 -8.73
CA THR A 27 2.59 -9.03 -7.54
C THR A 27 1.61 -7.97 -7.01
N LEU A 28 2.03 -6.72 -6.99
CA LEU A 28 1.14 -5.63 -6.55
C LEU A 28 -0.06 -5.50 -7.49
N ARG A 29 0.16 -5.61 -8.78
CA ARG A 29 -0.94 -5.57 -9.75
C ARG A 29 -1.93 -6.68 -9.50
N TYR A 30 -1.41 -7.86 -9.24
CA TYR A 30 -2.24 -9.03 -8.97
C TYR A 30 -3.06 -8.82 -7.70
N TRP A 31 -2.43 -8.35 -6.63
CA TRP A 31 -3.14 -8.07 -5.38
C TRP A 31 -4.22 -7.03 -5.58
N ARG A 32 -3.91 -5.99 -6.34
CA ARG A 32 -4.87 -4.94 -6.61
C ARG A 32 -6.06 -5.50 -7.37
N HIS A 33 -5.80 -6.37 -8.32
CA HIS A 33 -6.85 -7.02 -9.09
C HIS A 33 -7.76 -7.86 -8.18
N LEU A 34 -7.18 -8.53 -7.21
CA LEU A 34 -7.92 -9.36 -6.27
C LEU A 34 -8.61 -8.56 -5.17
N GLY A 35 -8.31 -7.28 -5.04
CA GLY A 35 -8.82 -6.47 -3.95
C GLY A 35 -8.08 -6.68 -2.65
N THR A 36 -6.84 -7.17 -2.72
CA THR A 36 -6.00 -7.36 -1.54
C THR A 36 -4.80 -6.41 -1.62
N GLY A 37 -3.90 -6.52 -0.64
CA GLY A 37 -2.73 -5.68 -0.58
C GLY A 37 -3.03 -4.30 -0.01
N PRO A 38 -2.07 -3.40 -0.08
CA PRO A 38 -2.29 -2.04 0.42
C PRO A 38 -3.36 -1.32 -0.39
N ARG A 39 -4.05 -0.40 0.25
CA ARG A 39 -5.08 0.36 -0.42
C ARG A 39 -4.48 1.26 -1.50
N SER A 40 -5.07 1.23 -2.67
CA SER A 40 -4.63 2.05 -3.80
C SER A 40 -5.80 2.79 -4.39
N PHE A 41 -5.49 3.79 -5.19
CA PHE A 41 -6.52 4.55 -5.91
C PHE A 41 -5.93 5.04 -7.21
N ARG A 42 -6.79 5.55 -8.08
CA ARG A 42 -6.35 6.02 -9.39
C ARG A 42 -6.50 7.52 -9.49
N ILE A 43 -5.48 8.12 -10.07
CA ILE A 43 -5.52 9.52 -10.50
C ILE A 43 -5.48 9.45 -12.02
N GLY A 44 -6.65 9.64 -12.66
CA GLY A 44 -6.73 9.41 -14.10
C GLY A 44 -6.39 7.95 -14.41
N ARG A 45 -5.31 7.73 -15.13
CA ARG A 45 -4.86 6.40 -15.49
C ARG A 45 -3.75 5.86 -14.59
N SER A 46 -3.30 6.69 -13.65
CA SER A 46 -2.16 6.34 -12.80
C SER A 46 -2.64 5.79 -11.49
N VAL A 47 -1.99 4.73 -11.03
CA VAL A 47 -2.28 4.14 -9.72
C VAL A 47 -1.33 4.76 -8.70
N ARG A 48 -1.88 5.13 -7.56
CA ARG A 48 -1.10 5.73 -6.48
C ARG A 48 -1.48 5.12 -5.15
N TYR A 49 -0.56 5.22 -4.21
CA TYR A 49 -0.74 4.72 -2.85
C TYR A 49 -0.36 5.82 -1.87
N TRP A 50 -1.05 5.87 -0.74
CA TRP A 50 -0.61 6.73 0.35
C TRP A 50 0.41 5.97 1.19
N ARG A 51 1.50 6.63 1.52
CA ARG A 51 2.57 6.00 2.30
C ARG A 51 2.06 5.47 3.64
N THR A 52 1.21 6.23 4.32
CA THR A 52 0.67 5.79 5.60
C THR A 52 -0.20 4.55 5.45
N GLU A 53 -0.95 4.45 4.36
CA GLU A 53 -1.76 3.27 4.10
C GLU A 53 -0.90 2.04 3.86
N VAL A 54 0.21 2.23 3.14
CA VAL A 54 1.13 1.13 2.90
C VAL A 54 1.78 0.69 4.20
N SER A 55 2.20 1.63 5.03
CA SER A 55 2.79 1.32 6.33
C SER A 55 1.81 0.59 7.24
N ALA A 56 0.57 1.05 7.28
CA ALA A 56 -0.45 0.41 8.10
C ALA A 56 -0.72 -1.01 7.63
N TRP A 57 -0.74 -1.21 6.32
CA TRP A 57 -0.95 -2.54 5.77
C TRP A 57 0.22 -3.47 6.12
N LEU A 58 1.44 -2.96 6.05
CA LEU A 58 2.62 -3.74 6.42
C LEU A 58 2.59 -4.15 7.89
N ASP A 59 2.22 -3.22 8.77
CA ASP A 59 2.09 -3.51 10.19
C ASP A 59 1.05 -4.59 10.44
N ASP A 60 -0.05 -4.49 9.70
CA ASP A 60 -1.13 -5.44 9.81
C ASP A 60 -0.68 -6.84 9.38
N GLN A 61 0.07 -6.91 8.28
CA GLN A 61 0.60 -8.19 7.80
C GLN A 61 1.57 -8.80 8.81
N ALA A 62 2.44 -7.97 9.37
CA ALA A 62 3.39 -8.45 10.37
C ALA A 62 2.67 -9.00 11.60
N ASN A 63 1.62 -8.32 12.03
CA ASN A 63 0.85 -8.77 13.19
C ASN A 63 0.09 -10.06 12.90
N CYS A 64 -0.47 -10.17 11.69
CA CYS A 64 -1.18 -11.37 11.29
C CYS A 64 -0.24 -12.58 11.26
N ASP A 65 0.93 -12.39 10.69
CA ASP A 65 1.91 -13.47 10.62
C ASP A 65 2.33 -13.91 12.00
N ARG A 66 2.56 -12.93 12.88
CA ARG A 66 2.97 -13.21 14.25
C ARG A 66 1.91 -13.99 15.01
N GLN A 67 0.65 -13.68 14.77
CA GLN A 67 -0.47 -14.34 15.46
C GLN A 67 -0.75 -15.72 14.90
N SER A 68 -0.36 -15.98 13.66
CA SER A 68 -0.62 -17.26 13.04
C SER A 68 0.48 -18.28 13.27
N VAL A 69 1.48 -17.91 14.01
CA VAL A 69 2.56 -18.85 14.35
C VAL A 69 2.04 -19.91 15.32
N ILE A 70 2.33 -21.12 15.01
CA ILE A 70 1.91 -22.22 15.84
C ILE A 70 3.13 -22.83 16.56
#